data_1c5debd52b16da4f21e8964477519f50
#
_entry.id   1c5debd52b16da4f21e8964477519f50
#
_cell.length_a   1.000
_cell.length_b   1.000
_cell.length_c   1.000
_cell.angle_alpha   90.00
_cell.angle_beta   90.00
_cell.angle_gamma   90.00
#
_symmetry.space_group_name_H-M   'P 1'
#
loop_
_entity.id
_entity.type
_entity.pdbx_description
1 polymer ?
#
loop_
_entity_poly.entity_id
_entity_poly.type
_entity_poly.pdbx_seq_one_letter_code
_entity_poly.pdbx_strand_id
1 'polypeptide(L)'
;MKLKTFILSAIAVIGMATPAFAKTNKVNYTENNVSSDTEQMSEHDVNVYGANYTDGDKFDGLTRKVGFDRMIPPHALEVCYNKTTHIIFPAEITYVDLGNENLVAGLADGAKNVLRVKSAFKSFKQETNLSVITEDGSYYTFNVKFAKEPLLLSIEMTDFLHDGEAVNRPNNAQEIYLERLGSESPMLVKLIMKSIHKQNKREIKHIGSKRFGVQFLLKSIYANNGLLYFHTELKNTSNIPFDVDYVSFKIVDKKVIKRTAIQEQVLEPLRAQNYVTVVHGKQSERTVFALEKFTIPDDKQLVIEIAEKEGGRHQSFVVENEDIVRANVIDELSIQ
;
A
#
# COMPACT_ATOMS: atom_id res chain seq x y z
N MET A 1 54.49 -31.58 9.91
CA MET A 1 54.90 -30.76 11.06
C MET A 1 53.71 -29.91 11.49
N LYS A 2 53.25 -30.08 12.71
CA LYS A 2 52.04 -29.50 13.32
C LYS A 2 52.26 -28.02 13.65
N LEU A 3 51.24 -27.16 13.46
CA LEU A 3 51.04 -26.07 14.38
C LEU A 3 49.54 -25.78 14.51
N LYS A 4 49.00 -25.99 15.71
CA LYS A 4 47.68 -25.60 16.18
C LYS A 4 47.79 -24.16 16.68
N THR A 5 46.84 -23.32 16.31
CA THR A 5 46.69 -22.02 16.96
C THR A 5 45.30 -21.97 17.60
N PHE A 6 45.26 -21.83 18.91
CA PHE A 6 44.09 -21.58 19.75
C PHE A 6 43.69 -20.11 19.60
N ILE A 7 42.40 -19.82 19.40
CA ILE A 7 41.83 -18.48 19.58
C ILE A 7 40.88 -18.53 20.77
N LEU A 8 41.26 -17.76 21.79
CA LEU A 8 40.50 -17.53 23.01
C LEU A 8 39.32 -16.61 22.72
N SER A 9 38.11 -17.03 23.07
CA SER A 9 36.92 -16.19 23.03
C SER A 9 36.80 -15.41 24.34
N ALA A 10 36.78 -14.08 24.24
CA ALA A 10 36.44 -13.20 25.35
C ALA A 10 34.93 -13.03 25.42
N ILE A 11 34.32 -13.45 26.52
CA ILE A 11 32.90 -13.23 26.83
C ILE A 11 32.82 -11.87 27.51
N ALA A 12 32.15 -10.91 26.83
CA ALA A 12 31.77 -9.64 27.43
C ALA A 12 30.37 -9.80 28.09
N VAL A 13 30.37 -9.74 29.42
CA VAL A 13 29.11 -9.69 30.20
C VAL A 13 28.59 -8.26 30.16
N ILE A 14 27.48 -8.06 29.46
CA ILE A 14 26.70 -6.81 29.48
C ILE A 14 25.63 -6.99 30.53
N GLY A 15 25.70 -6.20 31.61
CA GLY A 15 24.72 -6.17 32.67
C GLY A 15 23.36 -5.63 32.16
N MET A 16 22.34 -6.45 32.28
CA MET A 16 20.95 -6.04 32.06
C MET A 16 20.38 -5.34 33.28
N ALA A 17 20.04 -4.07 33.15
CA ALA A 17 19.20 -3.37 34.12
C ALA A 17 17.75 -3.83 33.92
N THR A 18 17.16 -4.45 34.93
CA THR A 18 15.75 -4.84 34.96
C THR A 18 14.88 -3.64 35.28
N PRO A 19 13.81 -3.36 34.50
CA PRO A 19 12.82 -2.39 34.91
C PRO A 19 11.92 -2.98 36.01
N ALA A 20 11.68 -2.18 37.06
CA ALA A 20 10.83 -2.52 38.18
C ALA A 20 9.38 -2.71 37.74
N PHE A 21 8.83 -3.90 37.93
CA PHE A 21 7.41 -4.16 37.73
C PHE A 21 6.59 -3.54 38.87
N ALA A 22 5.62 -2.71 38.51
CA ALA A 22 4.60 -2.22 39.42
C ALA A 22 3.74 -3.39 39.93
N LYS A 23 3.52 -3.43 41.24
CA LYS A 23 2.68 -4.42 41.90
C LYS A 23 1.22 -4.28 41.43
N THR A 24 0.67 -5.31 40.81
CA THR A 24 -0.74 -5.44 40.53
C THR A 24 -1.50 -5.75 41.85
N ASN A 25 -2.40 -4.87 42.19
CA ASN A 25 -3.38 -5.11 43.27
C ASN A 25 -4.38 -6.17 42.80
N LYS A 26 -4.46 -7.27 43.57
CA LYS A 26 -5.54 -8.28 43.42
C LYS A 26 -6.87 -7.66 43.79
N VAL A 27 -7.78 -7.59 42.83
CA VAL A 27 -9.18 -7.27 43.07
C VAL A 27 -9.92 -8.57 43.39
N ASN A 28 -10.44 -8.69 44.61
CA ASN A 28 -11.29 -9.80 45.04
C ASN A 28 -12.68 -9.62 44.45
N TYR A 29 -13.12 -10.57 43.64
CA TYR A 29 -14.51 -10.65 43.17
C TYR A 29 -15.35 -11.33 44.27
N THR A 30 -16.31 -10.63 44.82
CA THR A 30 -17.38 -11.18 45.64
C THR A 30 -18.52 -11.62 44.72
N GLU A 31 -18.87 -12.90 44.75
CA GLU A 31 -20.07 -13.44 44.09
C GLU A 31 -21.31 -12.90 44.78
N ASN A 32 -22.10 -12.07 44.12
CA ASN A 32 -23.43 -11.71 44.55
C ASN A 32 -24.45 -12.46 43.69
N ASN A 33 -25.33 -13.19 44.40
CA ASN A 33 -26.46 -13.93 43.86
C ASN A 33 -27.42 -13.04 43.07
N VAL A 34 -27.69 -13.44 41.82
CA VAL A 34 -28.68 -12.81 40.95
C VAL A 34 -30.03 -13.48 41.20
N SER A 35 -30.99 -12.73 41.73
CA SER A 35 -32.42 -13.09 41.72
C SER A 35 -32.99 -12.87 40.31
N SER A 36 -33.75 -13.87 39.85
CA SER A 36 -34.46 -13.87 38.57
C SER A 36 -35.65 -12.92 38.61
N ASP A 37 -35.57 -11.80 37.91
CA ASP A 37 -36.74 -11.06 37.46
C ASP A 37 -36.68 -10.89 35.93
N THR A 38 -37.65 -11.55 35.29
CA THR A 38 -37.84 -11.54 33.82
C THR A 38 -38.62 -10.28 33.45
N GLU A 39 -37.94 -9.20 33.11
CA GLU A 39 -38.57 -8.08 32.42
C GLU A 39 -38.47 -8.27 30.91
N GLN A 40 -39.65 -8.17 30.27
CA GLN A 40 -39.78 -8.22 28.80
C GLN A 40 -39.10 -7.00 28.19
N MET A 41 -37.99 -7.23 27.48
CA MET A 41 -37.31 -6.21 26.69
C MET A 41 -38.11 -5.93 25.41
N SER A 42 -38.43 -4.67 25.17
CA SER A 42 -39.08 -4.20 23.95
C SER A 42 -38.11 -4.28 22.74
N GLU A 43 -38.66 -4.58 21.59
CA GLU A 43 -37.97 -4.83 20.32
C GLU A 43 -37.15 -3.63 19.73
N HIS A 44 -37.00 -2.54 20.49
CA HIS A 44 -36.33 -1.32 20.04
C HIS A 44 -34.88 -1.14 20.52
N ASP A 45 -34.36 -2.03 21.39
CA ASP A 45 -33.04 -1.87 22.03
C ASP A 45 -31.89 -2.72 21.39
N VAL A 46 -32.10 -3.34 20.24
CA VAL A 46 -31.15 -4.32 19.64
C VAL A 46 -30.04 -3.68 18.84
N ASN A 47 -29.75 -2.39 18.93
CA ASN A 47 -28.71 -1.76 18.10
C ASN A 47 -27.53 -1.15 18.87
N VAL A 48 -27.24 -1.63 20.08
CA VAL A 48 -26.07 -1.10 20.78
C VAL A 48 -25.18 -2.24 21.25
N TYR A 49 -24.11 -2.52 20.46
CA TYR A 49 -22.91 -3.11 21.03
C TYR A 49 -22.26 -2.07 21.94
N GLY A 50 -22.91 -1.77 23.02
CA GLY A 50 -22.34 -1.10 24.15
C GLY A 50 -21.87 -2.17 25.12
N ALA A 51 -20.62 -2.21 25.51
CA ALA A 51 -20.31 -2.67 26.83
C ALA A 51 -21.32 -1.97 27.75
N ASN A 52 -22.00 -2.71 28.60
CA ASN A 52 -22.85 -2.13 29.63
C ASN A 52 -21.94 -1.28 30.53
N TYR A 53 -21.84 0.01 30.23
CA TYR A 53 -21.18 0.96 31.10
C TYR A 53 -22.04 1.04 32.35
N THR A 54 -21.55 0.45 33.42
CA THR A 54 -22.19 0.57 34.74
C THR A 54 -22.10 2.03 35.15
N ASP A 55 -23.14 2.47 35.87
CA ASP A 55 -23.22 3.80 36.47
C ASP A 55 -21.94 4.08 37.27
N GLY A 56 -21.13 5.03 36.82
CA GLY A 56 -19.82 5.32 37.41
C GLY A 56 -18.61 5.11 36.51
N ASP A 57 -18.77 4.78 35.22
CA ASP A 57 -17.66 4.74 34.29
C ASP A 57 -17.09 6.16 34.10
N LYS A 58 -15.79 6.33 34.43
CA LYS A 58 -15.09 7.63 34.32
C LYS A 58 -15.04 8.19 32.91
N PHE A 59 -15.39 7.42 31.90
CA PHE A 59 -15.46 7.86 30.48
C PHE A 59 -16.90 8.19 30.07
N ASP A 60 -17.91 7.99 30.93
CA ASP A 60 -19.29 8.34 30.59
C ASP A 60 -19.41 9.85 30.30
N GLY A 61 -20.03 10.15 29.16
CA GLY A 61 -20.17 11.52 28.67
C GLY A 61 -18.92 12.13 28.01
N LEU A 62 -17.73 11.51 28.12
CA LEU A 62 -16.50 12.00 27.51
C LEU A 62 -16.16 11.29 26.18
N THR A 63 -16.70 10.09 25.97
CA THR A 63 -16.43 9.31 24.75
C THR A 63 -17.68 9.15 23.91
N ARG A 64 -17.51 9.17 22.59
CA ARG A 64 -18.59 8.80 21.66
C ARG A 64 -18.62 7.28 21.51
N LYS A 65 -19.80 6.70 21.61
CA LYS A 65 -19.97 5.27 21.29
C LYS A 65 -19.69 5.04 19.81
N VAL A 66 -18.91 4.01 19.51
CA VAL A 66 -18.67 3.55 18.14
C VAL A 66 -19.80 2.61 17.76
N GLY A 67 -20.61 2.99 16.77
CA GLY A 67 -21.70 2.16 16.28
C GLY A 67 -21.20 1.00 15.41
N PHE A 68 -22.03 -0.03 15.27
CA PHE A 68 -21.75 -1.19 14.42
C PHE A 68 -21.54 -0.82 12.94
N ASP A 69 -22.22 0.21 12.51
CA ASP A 69 -22.11 0.79 11.18
C ASP A 69 -20.69 1.29 10.85
N ARG A 70 -19.85 1.47 11.89
CA ARG A 70 -18.44 1.90 11.79
C ARG A 70 -17.45 0.76 11.92
N MET A 71 -17.90 -0.45 12.16
CA MET A 71 -17.02 -1.60 12.31
C MET A 71 -16.54 -2.10 10.93
N ILE A 72 -15.25 -2.32 10.79
CA ILE A 72 -14.67 -3.08 9.68
C ILE A 72 -14.71 -4.55 10.09
N PRO A 73 -15.53 -5.41 9.45
CA PRO A 73 -15.60 -6.81 9.82
C PRO A 73 -14.26 -7.51 9.59
N PRO A 74 -13.68 -8.17 10.61
CA PRO A 74 -12.45 -8.92 10.42
C PRO A 74 -12.70 -10.21 9.63
N HIS A 75 -11.72 -10.62 8.85
CA HIS A 75 -11.69 -11.94 8.22
C HIS A 75 -11.37 -13.01 9.28
N ALA A 76 -11.98 -14.18 9.18
CA ALA A 76 -11.64 -15.30 10.05
C ALA A 76 -10.33 -15.95 9.58
N LEU A 77 -9.39 -16.17 10.51
CA LEU A 77 -8.10 -16.80 10.23
C LEU A 77 -7.81 -17.90 11.25
N GLU A 78 -7.47 -19.09 10.77
CA GLU A 78 -7.00 -20.18 11.60
C GLU A 78 -5.51 -20.38 11.44
N VAL A 79 -4.81 -20.55 12.57
CA VAL A 79 -3.37 -20.81 12.58
C VAL A 79 -3.02 -21.99 13.48
N CYS A 80 -1.94 -22.70 13.19
CA CYS A 80 -1.41 -23.73 14.06
C CYS A 80 0.12 -23.62 14.23
N TYR A 81 0.66 -24.45 15.11
CA TYR A 81 2.10 -24.45 15.38
C TYR A 81 2.92 -25.16 14.30
N ASN A 82 2.39 -26.24 13.73
CA ASN A 82 3.15 -27.14 12.84
C ASN A 82 3.04 -26.75 11.35
N LYS A 83 2.06 -25.92 10.98
CA LYS A 83 1.84 -25.50 9.58
C LYS A 83 1.86 -23.96 9.51
N THR A 84 2.31 -23.45 8.38
CA THR A 84 2.30 -22.02 8.11
C THR A 84 1.14 -21.69 7.19
N THR A 85 0.32 -20.71 7.56
CA THR A 85 -0.70 -20.15 6.69
C THR A 85 -0.10 -19.01 5.88
N HIS A 86 -0.33 -19.02 4.57
CA HIS A 86 0.12 -17.99 3.65
C HIS A 86 -1.08 -17.13 3.22
N ILE A 87 -0.93 -15.82 3.32
CA ILE A 87 -1.94 -14.85 2.88
C ILE A 87 -1.30 -14.03 1.76
N ILE A 88 -1.91 -14.08 0.57
CA ILE A 88 -1.45 -13.39 -0.63
C ILE A 88 -2.31 -12.15 -0.82
N PHE A 89 -1.69 -10.98 -0.82
CA PHE A 89 -2.35 -9.70 -1.01
C PHE A 89 -2.20 -9.20 -2.45
N PRO A 90 -3.14 -8.39 -2.95
CA PRO A 90 -3.07 -7.85 -4.32
C PRO A 90 -1.97 -6.79 -4.50
N ALA A 91 -1.43 -6.22 -3.40
CA ALA A 91 -0.36 -5.22 -3.40
C ALA A 91 0.70 -5.55 -2.35
N GLU A 92 1.88 -4.91 -2.43
CA GLU A 92 2.96 -5.10 -1.45
C GLU A 92 2.53 -4.71 -0.03
N ILE A 93 2.98 -5.46 0.96
CA ILE A 93 2.67 -5.23 2.37
C ILE A 93 3.63 -4.16 2.91
N THR A 94 3.07 -3.10 3.47
CA THR A 94 3.83 -2.00 4.09
C THR A 94 3.83 -2.04 5.60
N TYR A 95 2.79 -2.64 6.20
CA TYR A 95 2.64 -2.71 7.65
C TYR A 95 1.95 -4.00 8.08
N VAL A 96 2.42 -4.60 9.17
CA VAL A 96 1.81 -5.76 9.81
C VAL A 96 1.79 -5.52 11.32
N ASP A 97 0.63 -5.69 11.94
CA ASP A 97 0.46 -5.62 13.38
C ASP A 97 -0.12 -6.93 13.92
N LEU A 98 0.53 -7.47 14.94
CA LEU A 98 0.11 -8.70 15.63
C LEU A 98 -0.46 -8.32 17.00
N GLY A 99 -1.70 -8.69 17.26
CA GLY A 99 -2.41 -8.32 18.48
C GLY A 99 -1.77 -8.85 19.77
N ASN A 100 -1.05 -9.97 19.69
CA ASN A 100 -0.28 -10.50 20.82
C ASN A 100 0.85 -11.44 20.37
N GLU A 101 1.64 -11.93 21.33
CA GLU A 101 2.78 -12.84 21.14
C GLU A 101 2.40 -14.27 20.72
N ASN A 102 1.11 -14.62 20.66
CA ASN A 102 0.66 -15.94 20.19
C ASN A 102 0.91 -16.18 18.71
N LEU A 103 1.20 -15.12 17.96
CA LEU A 103 1.41 -15.17 16.53
C LEU A 103 2.86 -14.89 16.16
N VAL A 104 3.35 -15.57 15.14
CA VAL A 104 4.57 -15.26 14.42
C VAL A 104 4.21 -15.01 12.96
N ALA A 105 4.59 -13.86 12.45
CA ALA A 105 4.40 -13.52 11.05
C ALA A 105 5.67 -12.95 10.43
N GLY A 106 5.80 -13.07 9.12
CA GLY A 106 6.89 -12.50 8.34
C GLY A 106 6.59 -12.56 6.86
N LEU A 107 7.19 -11.68 6.09
CA LEU A 107 7.07 -11.72 4.64
C LEU A 107 7.76 -12.95 4.06
N ALA A 108 7.27 -13.45 2.94
CA ALA A 108 7.96 -14.49 2.20
C ALA A 108 9.18 -13.90 1.48
N ASP A 109 10.28 -14.63 1.46
CA ASP A 109 11.50 -14.18 0.80
C ASP A 109 11.26 -13.98 -0.70
N GLY A 110 11.53 -12.75 -1.19
CA GLY A 110 11.33 -12.38 -2.58
C GLY A 110 9.87 -12.10 -2.99
N ALA A 111 8.90 -12.20 -2.07
CA ALA A 111 7.48 -11.93 -2.34
C ALA A 111 6.90 -11.00 -1.27
N LYS A 112 7.03 -9.70 -1.46
CA LYS A 112 6.60 -8.66 -0.51
C LYS A 112 5.08 -8.58 -0.30
N ASN A 113 4.29 -9.21 -1.14
CA ASN A 113 2.84 -9.29 -1.05
C ASN A 113 2.34 -10.59 -0.40
N VAL A 114 3.23 -11.44 0.12
CA VAL A 114 2.88 -12.70 0.76
C VAL A 114 3.27 -12.66 2.24
N LEU A 115 2.28 -12.76 3.12
CA LEU A 115 2.47 -12.87 4.55
C LEU A 115 2.40 -14.33 5.00
N ARG A 116 3.41 -14.77 5.71
CA ARG A 116 3.46 -16.09 6.38
C ARG A 116 3.06 -15.90 7.84
N VAL A 117 2.05 -16.64 8.29
CA VAL A 117 1.55 -16.56 9.67
C VAL A 117 1.47 -17.95 10.27
N LYS A 118 1.85 -18.09 11.52
CA LYS A 118 1.68 -19.32 12.30
C LYS A 118 1.54 -19.01 13.79
N SER A 119 1.08 -19.99 14.55
CA SER A 119 1.09 -19.91 16.00
C SER A 119 2.53 -20.01 16.57
N ALA A 120 2.88 -19.13 17.51
CA ALA A 120 4.12 -19.20 18.27
C ALA A 120 4.13 -20.36 19.27
N PHE A 121 2.97 -20.80 19.72
CA PHE A 121 2.79 -21.83 20.74
C PHE A 121 2.01 -23.03 20.20
N LYS A 122 2.18 -24.19 20.85
CA LYS A 122 1.48 -25.43 20.48
C LYS A 122 -0.05 -25.35 20.60
N SER A 123 -0.56 -24.40 21.36
CA SER A 123 -1.96 -24.03 21.44
C SER A 123 -2.13 -22.72 22.19
N PHE A 124 -3.17 -21.96 21.86
CA PHE A 124 -3.68 -20.85 22.65
C PHE A 124 -5.22 -20.87 22.63
N LYS A 125 -5.84 -20.35 23.70
CA LYS A 125 -7.30 -20.38 23.85
C LYS A 125 -7.95 -19.06 23.46
N GLN A 126 -7.29 -17.96 23.76
CA GLN A 126 -7.83 -16.62 23.52
C GLN A 126 -7.59 -16.22 22.07
N GLU A 127 -8.64 -15.81 21.39
CA GLU A 127 -8.55 -15.24 20.07
C GLU A 127 -7.69 -13.94 20.10
N THR A 128 -7.06 -13.65 18.98
CA THR A 128 -6.25 -12.44 18.80
C THR A 128 -6.53 -11.84 17.45
N ASN A 129 -5.91 -10.71 17.14
CA ASN A 129 -6.07 -10.06 15.86
C ASN A 129 -4.75 -9.96 15.10
N LEU A 130 -4.88 -9.76 13.82
CA LEU A 130 -3.80 -9.44 12.88
C LEU A 130 -4.31 -8.35 11.95
N SER A 131 -3.54 -7.30 11.77
CA SER A 131 -3.86 -6.22 10.83
C SER A 131 -2.76 -6.04 9.82
N VAL A 132 -3.11 -5.78 8.57
CA VAL A 132 -2.18 -5.61 7.46
C VAL A 132 -2.58 -4.36 6.66
N ILE A 133 -1.59 -3.55 6.30
CA ILE A 133 -1.75 -2.44 5.38
C ILE A 133 -0.88 -2.72 4.17
N THR A 134 -1.45 -2.57 2.99
CA THR A 134 -0.75 -2.72 1.72
C THR A 134 -0.40 -1.37 1.11
N GLU A 135 0.52 -1.37 0.16
CA GLU A 135 1.06 -0.17 -0.47
C GLU A 135 -0.02 0.68 -1.17
N ASP A 136 -1.09 0.06 -1.63
CA ASP A 136 -2.26 0.74 -2.21
C ASP A 136 -3.19 1.38 -1.16
N GLY A 137 -2.82 1.34 0.13
CA GLY A 137 -3.59 1.87 1.26
C GLY A 137 -4.77 0.98 1.68
N SER A 138 -4.86 -0.25 1.19
CA SER A 138 -5.89 -1.18 1.63
C SER A 138 -5.57 -1.69 3.03
N TYR A 139 -6.60 -1.71 3.90
CA TYR A 139 -6.52 -2.21 5.27
C TYR A 139 -7.26 -3.53 5.39
N TYR A 140 -6.57 -4.54 5.86
CA TYR A 140 -7.09 -5.88 6.12
C TYR A 140 -6.98 -6.19 7.60
N THR A 141 -8.06 -6.68 8.20
CA THR A 141 -8.06 -7.11 9.60
C THR A 141 -8.56 -8.53 9.71
N PHE A 142 -7.96 -9.29 10.60
CA PHE A 142 -8.25 -10.70 10.82
C PHE A 142 -8.52 -10.95 12.30
N ASN A 143 -9.55 -11.74 12.61
CA ASN A 143 -9.73 -12.39 13.90
C ASN A 143 -9.08 -13.76 13.84
N VAL A 144 -8.07 -14.00 14.68
CA VAL A 144 -7.19 -15.15 14.58
C VAL A 144 -7.42 -16.10 15.75
N LYS A 145 -7.69 -17.37 15.44
CA LYS A 145 -7.82 -18.43 16.43
C LYS A 145 -6.86 -19.59 16.14
N PHE A 146 -6.53 -20.32 17.21
CA PHE A 146 -5.78 -21.56 17.07
C PHE A 146 -6.67 -22.70 16.59
N ALA A 147 -6.23 -23.42 15.56
CA ALA A 147 -6.82 -24.70 15.15
C ALA A 147 -5.71 -25.75 15.03
N LYS A 148 -5.93 -26.98 15.51
CA LYS A 148 -4.96 -28.07 15.35
C LYS A 148 -4.70 -28.37 13.88
N GLU A 149 -5.75 -28.33 13.07
CA GLU A 149 -5.76 -28.53 11.63
C GLU A 149 -6.53 -27.36 11.01
N PRO A 150 -5.82 -26.25 10.63
CA PRO A 150 -6.44 -25.15 9.91
C PRO A 150 -7.05 -25.61 8.60
N LEU A 151 -8.24 -25.15 8.31
CA LEU A 151 -8.97 -25.49 7.09
C LEU A 151 -8.28 -24.90 5.84
N LEU A 152 -7.77 -23.66 5.96
CA LEU A 152 -7.13 -22.94 4.87
C LEU A 152 -5.66 -22.65 5.22
N LEU A 153 -4.75 -23.09 4.37
CA LEU A 153 -3.30 -22.84 4.50
C LEU A 153 -2.77 -21.85 3.48
N SER A 154 -3.54 -21.57 2.43
CA SER A 154 -3.22 -20.54 1.44
C SER A 154 -4.49 -19.76 1.15
N ILE A 155 -4.42 -18.45 1.37
CA ILE A 155 -5.56 -17.53 1.25
C ILE A 155 -5.14 -16.42 0.29
N GLU A 156 -5.92 -16.21 -0.76
CA GLU A 156 -5.75 -15.09 -1.66
C GLU A 156 -6.77 -14.01 -1.32
N MET A 157 -6.26 -12.80 -1.01
CA MET A 157 -7.08 -11.63 -0.78
C MET A 157 -7.33 -10.96 -2.12
N THR A 158 -8.46 -11.28 -2.74
CA THR A 158 -8.85 -10.67 -4.01
C THR A 158 -9.00 -9.15 -3.88
N ASP A 159 -8.55 -8.43 -4.89
CA ASP A 159 -8.83 -6.99 -5.01
C ASP A 159 -10.32 -6.83 -5.37
N PHE A 160 -11.15 -6.63 -4.35
CA PHE A 160 -12.60 -6.40 -4.50
C PHE A 160 -12.95 -5.19 -5.39
N LEU A 161 -11.97 -4.44 -5.86
CA LEU A 161 -12.14 -3.35 -6.81
C LEU A 161 -12.20 -3.82 -8.27
N HIS A 162 -11.91 -5.10 -8.56
CA HIS A 162 -11.85 -5.63 -9.93
C HIS A 162 -13.14 -6.32 -10.37
N ASP A 163 -13.96 -6.80 -9.47
CA ASP A 163 -15.30 -7.27 -9.81
C ASP A 163 -16.22 -6.07 -9.93
N GLY A 164 -16.75 -5.83 -11.12
CA GLY A 164 -17.56 -4.66 -11.49
C GLY A 164 -18.89 -4.50 -10.72
N GLU A 165 -19.07 -5.18 -9.63
CA GLU A 165 -20.05 -4.90 -8.61
C GLU A 165 -19.48 -3.79 -7.71
N ALA A 166 -20.21 -2.68 -7.65
CA ALA A 166 -20.05 -1.67 -6.62
C ALA A 166 -20.16 -2.40 -5.28
N VAL A 167 -19.01 -2.84 -4.74
CA VAL A 167 -18.97 -3.35 -3.39
C VAL A 167 -19.50 -2.21 -2.54
N ASN A 168 -20.66 -2.41 -1.93
CA ASN A 168 -21.13 -1.61 -0.83
C ASN A 168 -20.06 -1.70 0.24
N ARG A 169 -18.98 -0.92 0.09
CA ARG A 169 -18.12 -0.63 1.22
C ARG A 169 -19.06 0.03 2.22
N PRO A 170 -19.18 -0.49 3.42
CA PRO A 170 -19.83 0.29 4.45
C PRO A 170 -19.17 1.67 4.39
N ASN A 171 -19.96 2.75 4.41
CA ASN A 171 -19.51 4.15 4.32
C ASN A 171 -18.39 4.54 5.32
N ASN A 172 -17.84 3.58 6.01
CA ASN A 172 -16.92 3.63 7.12
C ASN A 172 -15.56 2.99 6.82
N ALA A 173 -15.25 2.63 5.57
CA ALA A 173 -13.90 2.22 5.24
C ALA A 173 -12.96 3.39 5.56
N GLN A 174 -12.23 3.26 6.66
CA GLN A 174 -11.31 4.28 7.12
C GLN A 174 -10.18 4.38 6.10
N GLU A 175 -10.07 5.54 5.46
CA GLU A 175 -8.98 5.82 4.53
C GLU A 175 -7.68 5.91 5.32
N ILE A 176 -6.68 5.15 4.90
CA ILE A 176 -5.34 5.18 5.47
C ILE A 176 -4.48 6.07 4.58
N TYR A 177 -3.96 7.14 5.17
CA TYR A 177 -3.06 8.06 4.49
C TYR A 177 -1.63 7.53 4.59
N LEU A 178 -0.98 7.36 3.45
CA LEU A 178 0.44 7.04 3.39
C LEU A 178 1.22 8.36 3.29
N GLU A 179 2.24 8.52 4.11
CA GLU A 179 3.06 9.73 4.20
C GLU A 179 3.54 10.23 2.82
N ARG A 180 3.92 9.31 1.94
CA ARG A 180 4.40 9.62 0.57
C ARG A 180 3.36 10.24 -0.35
N LEU A 181 2.07 10.10 -0.06
CA LEU A 181 0.99 10.66 -0.85
C LEU A 181 0.48 12.00 -0.27
N GLY A 182 1.14 12.53 0.76
CA GLY A 182 0.76 13.76 1.44
C GLY A 182 -0.61 13.63 2.10
N SER A 183 -1.53 14.55 1.79
CA SER A 183 -2.90 14.54 2.32
C SER A 183 -3.88 13.70 1.51
N GLU A 184 -3.44 13.08 0.40
CA GLU A 184 -4.32 12.32 -0.47
C GLU A 184 -4.49 10.87 -0.01
N SER A 185 -5.72 10.39 -0.08
CA SER A 185 -6.02 9.00 0.17
C SER A 185 -5.49 8.14 -0.99
N PRO A 186 -4.82 7.01 -0.71
CA PRO A 186 -4.37 6.08 -1.74
C PRO A 186 -5.47 5.63 -2.69
N MET A 187 -6.70 5.47 -2.17
CA MET A 187 -7.88 5.13 -2.95
C MET A 187 -8.24 6.22 -3.95
N LEU A 188 -8.26 7.49 -3.52
CA LEU A 188 -8.55 8.62 -4.40
C LEU A 188 -7.50 8.73 -5.50
N VAL A 189 -6.21 8.60 -5.16
CA VAL A 189 -5.12 8.58 -6.14
C VAL A 189 -5.34 7.47 -7.17
N LYS A 190 -5.68 6.25 -6.75
CA LYS A 190 -5.99 5.12 -7.63
C LYS A 190 -7.19 5.41 -8.55
N LEU A 191 -8.27 5.99 -8.02
CA LEU A 191 -9.46 6.37 -8.81
C LEU A 191 -9.14 7.45 -9.85
N ILE A 192 -8.38 8.47 -9.48
CA ILE A 192 -7.91 9.52 -10.39
C ILE A 192 -7.10 8.90 -11.53
N MET A 193 -6.10 8.08 -11.21
CA MET A 193 -5.25 7.43 -12.21
C MET A 193 -6.05 6.52 -13.15
N LYS A 194 -7.01 5.74 -12.62
CA LYS A 194 -7.94 4.92 -13.42
C LYS A 194 -8.80 5.80 -14.33
N SER A 195 -9.32 6.91 -13.84
CA SER A 195 -10.16 7.85 -14.63
C SER A 195 -9.36 8.48 -15.76
N ILE A 196 -8.12 8.94 -15.51
CA ILE A 196 -7.22 9.46 -16.54
C ILE A 196 -6.96 8.39 -17.61
N HIS A 197 -6.62 7.18 -17.19
CA HIS A 197 -6.34 6.05 -18.07
C HIS A 197 -7.58 5.68 -18.93
N LYS A 198 -8.78 5.63 -18.33
CA LYS A 198 -10.04 5.27 -18.99
C LYS A 198 -10.47 6.35 -19.99
N GLN A 199 -10.42 7.63 -19.62
CA GLN A 199 -10.82 8.74 -20.50
C GLN A 199 -9.88 8.88 -21.70
N ASN A 200 -8.62 8.51 -21.57
CA ASN A 200 -7.64 8.45 -22.65
C ASN A 200 -7.53 9.75 -23.47
N LYS A 201 -7.77 10.91 -22.87
CA LYS A 201 -7.65 12.20 -23.55
C LYS A 201 -6.20 12.48 -23.93
N ARG A 202 -6.01 13.06 -25.11
CA ARG A 202 -4.72 13.55 -25.57
C ARG A 202 -4.78 15.07 -25.72
N GLU A 203 -4.30 15.76 -24.70
CA GLU A 203 -4.29 17.23 -24.64
C GLU A 203 -2.94 17.79 -25.11
N ILE A 204 -1.86 17.11 -24.73
CA ILE A 204 -0.51 17.43 -25.18
C ILE A 204 -0.22 16.70 -26.50
N LYS A 205 0.00 17.47 -27.59
CA LYS A 205 0.21 16.92 -28.93
C LYS A 205 1.65 17.01 -29.42
N HIS A 206 2.47 17.83 -28.79
CA HIS A 206 3.83 18.19 -29.25
C HIS A 206 4.96 17.47 -28.50
N ILE A 207 4.66 16.77 -27.39
CA ILE A 207 5.68 16.11 -26.58
C ILE A 207 5.68 14.60 -26.84
N GLY A 208 6.84 14.09 -27.26
CA GLY A 208 7.04 12.67 -27.51
C GLY A 208 8.29 12.41 -28.36
N SER A 209 8.60 11.12 -28.49
CA SER A 209 9.69 10.61 -29.29
C SER A 209 9.21 9.48 -30.20
N LYS A 210 9.76 9.39 -31.41
CA LYS A 210 9.46 8.32 -32.36
C LYS A 210 10.75 7.88 -33.08
N ARG A 211 11.26 6.70 -32.72
CA ARG A 211 12.46 6.10 -33.38
C ARG A 211 12.31 4.59 -33.42
N PHE A 212 12.94 3.93 -34.35
CA PHE A 212 13.07 2.47 -34.44
C PHE A 212 11.74 1.69 -34.38
N GLY A 213 10.67 2.27 -34.93
CA GLY A 213 9.34 1.65 -34.91
C GLY A 213 8.63 1.74 -33.56
N VAL A 214 9.18 2.48 -32.61
CA VAL A 214 8.57 2.74 -31.29
C VAL A 214 8.27 4.24 -31.18
N GLN A 215 7.13 4.56 -30.58
CA GLN A 215 6.72 5.92 -30.28
C GLN A 215 6.35 6.02 -28.81
N PHE A 216 6.97 6.94 -28.08
CA PHE A 216 6.67 7.24 -26.68
C PHE A 216 6.15 8.67 -26.58
N LEU A 217 4.95 8.84 -26.05
CA LEU A 217 4.20 10.11 -26.04
C LEU A 217 3.79 10.49 -24.63
N LEU A 218 3.80 11.79 -24.35
CA LEU A 218 3.06 12.38 -23.23
C LEU A 218 1.70 12.84 -23.75
N LYS A 219 0.62 12.31 -23.18
CA LYS A 219 -0.75 12.60 -23.59
C LYS A 219 -1.37 13.75 -22.82
N SER A 220 -1.15 13.79 -21.51
CA SER A 220 -1.70 14.82 -20.62
C SER A 220 -0.92 14.86 -19.30
N ILE A 221 -0.98 15.99 -18.63
CA ILE A 221 -0.52 16.17 -17.24
C ILE A 221 -1.71 16.71 -16.45
N TYR A 222 -1.97 16.12 -15.28
CA TYR A 222 -2.97 16.61 -14.33
C TYR A 222 -2.30 16.93 -13.00
N ALA A 223 -2.87 17.90 -12.29
CA ALA A 223 -2.43 18.29 -10.96
C ALA A 223 -3.57 18.19 -9.94
N ASN A 224 -3.30 17.63 -8.76
CA ASN A 224 -4.23 17.58 -7.64
C ASN A 224 -3.48 17.50 -6.31
N ASN A 225 -3.81 18.37 -5.36
CA ASN A 225 -3.40 18.32 -3.95
C ASN A 225 -1.93 17.92 -3.70
N GLY A 226 -1.00 18.50 -4.45
CA GLY A 226 0.42 18.21 -4.28
C GLY A 226 0.93 17.01 -5.07
N LEU A 227 0.12 16.43 -5.95
CA LEU A 227 0.51 15.37 -6.87
C LEU A 227 0.39 15.82 -8.32
N LEU A 228 1.28 15.28 -9.16
CA LEU A 228 1.25 15.42 -10.62
C LEU A 228 1.06 14.06 -11.27
N TYR A 229 0.14 13.97 -12.21
CA TYR A 229 -0.19 12.73 -12.91
C TYR A 229 0.22 12.86 -14.38
N PHE A 230 1.15 12.04 -14.82
CA PHE A 230 1.66 11.99 -16.19
C PHE A 230 1.03 10.82 -16.94
N HIS A 231 0.20 11.11 -17.93
CA HIS A 231 -0.40 10.08 -18.78
C HIS A 231 0.48 9.90 -20.02
N THR A 232 1.09 8.74 -20.12
CA THR A 232 1.99 8.38 -21.23
C THR A 232 1.41 7.28 -22.10
N GLU A 233 1.87 7.18 -23.34
CA GLU A 233 1.54 6.10 -24.28
C GLU A 233 2.80 5.60 -24.98
N LEU A 234 3.05 4.29 -24.90
CA LEU A 234 4.08 3.59 -25.64
C LEU A 234 3.44 2.79 -26.77
N LYS A 235 3.69 3.19 -28.02
CA LYS A 235 3.18 2.53 -29.21
C LYS A 235 4.32 1.82 -29.95
N ASN A 236 4.21 0.52 -30.07
CA ASN A 236 5.14 -0.29 -30.85
C ASN A 236 4.56 -0.59 -32.23
N THR A 237 5.08 0.05 -33.25
CA THR A 237 4.67 -0.16 -34.67
C THR A 237 5.52 -1.22 -35.37
N SER A 238 6.56 -1.75 -34.72
CA SER A 238 7.38 -2.84 -35.22
C SER A 238 6.70 -4.20 -35.04
N ASN A 239 7.29 -5.25 -35.56
CA ASN A 239 6.82 -6.63 -35.32
C ASN A 239 7.52 -7.29 -34.13
N ILE A 240 8.55 -6.64 -33.56
CA ILE A 240 9.36 -7.15 -32.45
C ILE A 240 8.77 -6.58 -31.15
N PRO A 241 8.49 -7.38 -30.13
CA PRO A 241 8.08 -6.88 -28.81
C PRO A 241 9.09 -5.87 -28.26
N PHE A 242 8.62 -4.92 -27.48
CA PHE A 242 9.44 -3.97 -26.73
C PHE A 242 9.38 -4.36 -25.26
N ASP A 243 10.48 -4.91 -24.76
CA ASP A 243 10.61 -5.29 -23.36
C ASP A 243 11.07 -4.07 -22.57
N VAL A 244 10.24 -3.58 -21.68
CA VAL A 244 10.53 -2.40 -20.86
C VAL A 244 11.51 -2.79 -19.76
N ASP A 245 12.64 -2.11 -19.69
CA ASP A 245 13.59 -2.23 -18.59
C ASP A 245 13.19 -1.28 -17.46
N TYR A 246 13.12 0.02 -17.76
CA TYR A 246 12.65 1.04 -16.82
C TYR A 246 12.03 2.24 -17.53
N VAL A 247 11.26 3.01 -16.75
CA VAL A 247 10.85 4.37 -17.09
C VAL A 247 11.43 5.30 -16.04
N SER A 248 12.11 6.35 -16.45
CA SER A 248 12.75 7.32 -15.55
C SER A 248 12.29 8.74 -15.80
N PHE A 249 12.22 9.50 -14.72
CA PHE A 249 11.93 10.94 -14.70
C PHE A 249 13.13 11.65 -14.11
N LYS A 250 13.78 12.54 -14.88
CA LYS A 250 15.01 13.20 -14.47
C LYS A 250 14.95 14.70 -14.74
N ILE A 251 15.22 15.52 -13.75
CA ILE A 251 15.47 16.96 -13.94
C ILE A 251 16.93 17.11 -14.28
N VAL A 252 17.22 17.68 -15.45
CA VAL A 252 18.57 17.88 -15.98
C VAL A 252 18.77 19.32 -16.45
N ASP A 253 20.03 19.77 -16.51
CA ASP A 253 20.38 21.09 -17.02
C ASP A 253 20.12 21.18 -18.53
N LYS A 254 19.52 22.29 -19.02
CA LYS A 254 19.29 22.54 -20.46
C LYS A 254 20.59 22.73 -21.24
N LYS A 255 21.61 23.30 -20.61
CA LYS A 255 22.92 23.55 -21.22
C LYS A 255 24.00 22.76 -20.50
N VAL A 256 24.60 21.81 -21.18
CA VAL A 256 25.79 21.11 -20.69
C VAL A 256 27.03 21.87 -21.16
N ILE A 257 27.70 22.58 -20.26
CA ILE A 257 29.01 23.20 -20.52
C ILE A 257 30.06 22.08 -20.53
N LYS A 258 30.86 22.00 -21.55
CA LYS A 258 31.84 20.94 -21.92
C LYS A 258 32.82 20.43 -20.85
N ARG A 259 32.71 20.77 -19.58
CA ARG A 259 33.59 20.31 -18.48
C ARG A 259 32.92 20.28 -17.09
N THR A 260 31.62 20.32 -17.04
CA THR A 260 30.89 20.29 -15.74
C THR A 260 30.19 18.95 -15.58
N ALA A 261 30.21 18.39 -14.39
CA ALA A 261 29.39 17.24 -14.06
C ALA A 261 27.91 17.59 -14.26
N ILE A 262 27.17 16.78 -15.01
CA ILE A 262 25.73 16.93 -15.19
C ILE A 262 25.10 16.61 -13.84
N GLN A 263 24.39 17.57 -13.26
CA GLN A 263 23.56 17.31 -12.09
C GLN A 263 22.23 16.77 -12.57
N GLU A 264 21.99 15.50 -12.33
CA GLU A 264 20.71 14.84 -12.59
C GLU A 264 19.99 14.65 -11.23
N GLN A 265 18.75 15.10 -11.16
CA GLN A 265 17.86 14.79 -10.05
C GLN A 265 16.83 13.78 -10.55
N VAL A 266 16.91 12.55 -10.06
CA VAL A 266 15.93 11.51 -10.37
C VAL A 266 14.68 11.73 -9.52
N LEU A 267 13.52 11.71 -10.16
CA LEU A 267 12.20 11.75 -9.53
C LEU A 267 11.60 10.35 -9.60
N GLU A 268 11.28 9.78 -8.44
CA GLU A 268 10.67 8.46 -8.37
C GLU A 268 9.13 8.58 -8.40
N PRO A 269 8.45 7.89 -9.34
CA PRO A 269 7.00 7.82 -9.32
C PRO A 269 6.50 7.15 -8.03
N LEU A 270 5.56 7.78 -7.36
CA LEU A 270 4.92 7.23 -6.16
C LEU A 270 3.99 6.06 -6.50
N ARG A 271 3.35 6.13 -7.68
CA ARG A 271 2.40 5.13 -8.18
C ARG A 271 2.46 5.07 -9.71
N ALA A 272 2.14 3.89 -10.24
CA ALA A 272 1.94 3.68 -11.66
C ALA A 272 0.66 2.85 -11.90
N GLN A 273 -0.22 3.34 -12.76
CA GLN A 273 -1.43 2.64 -13.19
C GLN A 273 -1.19 2.04 -14.57
N ASN A 274 -1.44 0.73 -14.70
CA ASN A 274 -1.21 -0.04 -15.94
C ASN A 274 0.26 0.01 -16.41
N TYR A 275 1.20 -0.20 -15.47
CA TYR A 275 2.61 -0.34 -15.83
C TYR A 275 2.83 -1.73 -16.44
N VAL A 276 3.25 -1.75 -17.70
CA VAL A 276 3.51 -3.00 -18.43
C VAL A 276 5.01 -3.19 -18.66
N THR A 277 5.46 -4.42 -18.59
CA THR A 277 6.86 -4.79 -18.84
C THR A 277 7.14 -5.19 -20.29
N VAL A 278 6.08 -5.45 -21.07
CA VAL A 278 6.20 -5.84 -22.49
C VAL A 278 5.12 -5.15 -23.31
N VAL A 279 5.48 -4.52 -24.42
CA VAL A 279 4.55 -4.01 -25.43
C VAL A 279 4.75 -4.80 -26.73
N HIS A 280 3.79 -5.65 -27.05
CA HIS A 280 3.86 -6.51 -28.23
C HIS A 280 3.89 -5.71 -29.55
N GLY A 281 4.36 -6.36 -30.60
CA GLY A 281 4.37 -5.75 -31.93
C GLY A 281 2.98 -5.32 -32.39
N LYS A 282 2.88 -4.13 -33.02
CA LYS A 282 1.62 -3.52 -33.49
C LYS A 282 0.63 -3.16 -32.39
N GLN A 283 1.04 -3.11 -31.13
CA GLN A 283 0.21 -2.72 -30.00
C GLN A 283 0.64 -1.40 -29.39
N SER A 284 -0.21 -0.83 -28.57
CA SER A 284 0.09 0.35 -27.75
C SER A 284 -0.44 0.15 -26.33
N GLU A 285 0.37 0.57 -25.36
CA GLU A 285 0.04 0.55 -23.95
C GLU A 285 0.14 1.94 -23.36
N ARG A 286 -0.68 2.20 -22.37
CA ARG A 286 -0.76 3.50 -21.72
C ARG A 286 -0.53 3.33 -20.23
N THR A 287 0.28 4.21 -19.66
CA THR A 287 0.58 4.22 -18.23
C THR A 287 0.33 5.60 -17.66
N VAL A 288 -0.26 5.67 -16.48
CA VAL A 288 -0.37 6.91 -15.71
C VAL A 288 0.58 6.80 -14.52
N PHE A 289 1.50 7.76 -14.41
CA PHE A 289 2.43 7.86 -13.27
C PHE A 289 1.98 9.00 -12.36
N ALA A 290 1.97 8.78 -11.05
CA ALA A 290 1.78 9.82 -10.05
C ALA A 290 3.14 10.14 -9.41
N LEU A 291 3.50 11.42 -9.41
CA LEU A 291 4.70 11.96 -8.79
C LEU A 291 4.31 13.02 -7.76
N GLU A 292 5.16 13.22 -6.76
CA GLU A 292 5.06 14.38 -5.88
C GLU A 292 5.21 15.67 -6.70
N LYS A 293 4.50 16.72 -6.31
CA LYS A 293 4.56 18.02 -6.97
C LYS A 293 6.00 18.58 -6.94
N PHE A 294 6.49 18.98 -8.08
CA PHE A 294 7.75 19.65 -8.25
C PHE A 294 7.62 20.83 -9.22
N THR A 295 8.60 21.70 -9.22
CA THR A 295 8.78 22.77 -10.20
C THR A 295 10.18 22.68 -10.80
N ILE A 296 10.31 23.10 -12.04
CA ILE A 296 11.57 23.05 -12.79
C ILE A 296 12.11 24.49 -12.91
N PRO A 297 13.35 24.76 -12.45
CA PRO A 297 14.02 26.04 -12.70
C PRO A 297 14.18 26.31 -14.21
N ASP A 298 14.29 27.57 -14.60
CA ASP A 298 14.34 28.00 -16.02
C ASP A 298 15.52 27.41 -16.81
N ASP A 299 16.62 27.14 -16.11
CA ASP A 299 17.84 26.55 -16.66
C ASP A 299 17.81 25.02 -16.75
N LYS A 300 16.72 24.38 -16.24
CA LYS A 300 16.52 22.94 -16.20
C LYS A 300 15.30 22.50 -17.00
N GLN A 301 15.23 21.20 -17.27
CA GLN A 301 14.14 20.54 -17.97
C GLN A 301 13.90 19.15 -17.38
N LEU A 302 12.67 18.65 -17.48
CA LEU A 302 12.36 17.26 -17.16
C LEU A 302 12.57 16.39 -18.38
N VAL A 303 13.36 15.35 -18.26
CA VAL A 303 13.51 14.29 -19.26
C VAL A 303 12.76 13.06 -18.77
N ILE A 304 11.83 12.58 -19.60
CA ILE A 304 11.15 11.31 -19.38
C ILE A 304 11.69 10.31 -20.40
N GLU A 305 12.25 9.22 -19.90
CA GLU A 305 12.92 8.20 -20.70
C GLU A 305 12.31 6.83 -20.44
N ILE A 306 12.18 6.03 -21.49
CA ILE A 306 11.88 4.61 -21.43
C ILE A 306 12.99 3.82 -22.09
N ALA A 307 13.54 2.85 -21.38
CA ALA A 307 14.60 1.99 -21.85
C ALA A 307 14.10 0.60 -22.22
N GLU A 308 14.67 0.03 -23.29
CA GLU A 308 14.44 -1.35 -23.69
C GLU A 308 15.45 -2.26 -23.00
N LYS A 309 14.99 -3.35 -22.43
CA LYS A 309 15.83 -4.36 -21.79
C LYS A 309 16.73 -5.04 -22.82
N GLU A 310 18.05 -5.00 -22.59
CA GLU A 310 19.06 -5.59 -23.47
C GLU A 310 18.93 -5.17 -24.94
N GLY A 311 18.23 -4.06 -25.21
CA GLY A 311 17.95 -3.52 -26.54
C GLY A 311 18.45 -2.09 -26.72
N GLY A 312 18.29 -1.56 -27.95
CA GLY A 312 18.75 -0.21 -28.31
C GLY A 312 17.64 0.75 -28.72
N ARG A 313 16.35 0.42 -28.50
CA ARG A 313 15.21 1.24 -28.93
C ARG A 313 14.74 2.21 -27.87
N HIS A 314 15.67 2.78 -27.08
CA HIS A 314 15.32 3.76 -26.06
C HIS A 314 14.59 4.96 -26.64
N GLN A 315 13.63 5.49 -25.91
CA GLN A 315 12.89 6.68 -26.25
C GLN A 315 12.99 7.68 -25.10
N SER A 316 13.16 8.94 -25.42
CA SER A 316 13.11 10.02 -24.44
C SER A 316 12.50 11.28 -25.04
N PHE A 317 11.88 12.07 -24.23
CA PHE A 317 11.38 13.39 -24.57
C PHE A 317 11.54 14.36 -23.40
N VAL A 318 11.47 15.64 -23.72
CA VAL A 318 11.62 16.74 -22.76
C VAL A 318 10.27 17.33 -22.45
N VAL A 319 10.07 17.67 -21.16
CA VAL A 319 8.93 18.42 -20.65
C VAL A 319 9.49 19.70 -20.03
N GLU A 320 8.99 20.83 -20.45
CA GLU A 320 9.37 22.15 -19.93
C GLU A 320 8.52 22.54 -18.72
N ASN A 321 9.02 23.50 -17.93
CA ASN A 321 8.26 24.01 -16.78
C ASN A 321 6.87 24.57 -17.18
N GLU A 322 6.80 25.19 -18.36
CA GLU A 322 5.54 25.73 -18.90
C GLU A 322 4.48 24.63 -19.12
N ASP A 323 4.88 23.43 -19.53
CA ASP A 323 3.97 22.29 -19.72
C ASP A 323 3.43 21.80 -18.38
N ILE A 324 4.25 21.81 -17.33
CA ILE A 324 3.84 21.41 -15.97
C ILE A 324 2.91 22.45 -15.34
N VAL A 325 3.22 23.73 -15.49
CA VAL A 325 2.39 24.83 -14.96
C VAL A 325 1.01 24.85 -15.64
N ARG A 326 0.92 24.40 -16.87
CA ARG A 326 -0.34 24.25 -17.63
C ARG A 326 -1.04 22.92 -17.40
N ALA A 327 -0.62 22.13 -16.42
CA ALA A 327 -1.29 20.88 -16.08
C ALA A 327 -2.77 21.11 -15.78
N ASN A 328 -3.61 20.19 -16.25
CA ASN A 328 -5.06 20.29 -16.04
C ASN A 328 -5.42 20.01 -14.58
N VAL A 329 -6.49 20.64 -14.11
CA VAL A 329 -7.01 20.36 -12.76
C VAL A 329 -7.98 19.18 -12.84
N ILE A 330 -7.97 18.34 -11.81
CA ILE A 330 -8.77 17.11 -11.77
C ILE A 330 -10.28 17.37 -11.73
N ASP A 331 -10.74 18.54 -11.31
CA ASP A 331 -12.16 18.92 -11.29
C ASP A 331 -12.83 18.78 -12.67
N GLU A 332 -12.04 18.77 -13.74
CA GLU A 332 -12.50 18.51 -15.11
C GLU A 332 -12.62 17.00 -15.46
N LEU A 333 -12.16 16.12 -14.57
CA LEU A 333 -12.28 14.67 -14.70
C LEU A 333 -13.59 14.20 -14.08
N SER A 334 -14.48 13.63 -14.89
CA SER A 334 -15.59 12.83 -14.36
C SER A 334 -15.00 11.58 -13.68
N ILE A 335 -14.82 11.63 -12.37
CA ILE A 335 -14.38 10.47 -11.59
C ILE A 335 -15.56 9.50 -11.52
N GLN A 336 -15.48 8.37 -12.21
CA GLN A 336 -16.49 7.30 -12.26
C GLN A 336 -15.91 6.01 -11.68
#